data_f009e771ae089eb0260f392fdbd06abe
#
_entry.id   f009e771ae089eb0260f392fdbd06abe
#
_cell.length_a   1.000
_cell.length_b   1.000
_cell.length_c   1.000
_cell.angle_alpha   90.00
_cell.angle_beta   90.00
_cell.angle_gamma   90.00
#
_symmetry.space_group_name_H-M   'P 1'
#
loop_
_entity.id
_entity.type
_entity.pdbx_description
1 polymer ?
#
loop_
_entity_poly.entity_id
_entity_poly.type
_entity_poly.pdbx_seq_one_letter_code
_entity_poly.pdbx_strand_id
1 'polypeptide(L)'
;MLIFNGARVLVAIVRSLHCTAELTHENKSAIHNCCTGKSVRSGAYYYRQLHPDILLEMDDLDNLTLKEYDDLCGIKRKYISTRKMAHIRQRAAAKRKLAVND
;
A
#
# COMPACT_ATOMS: atom_id res chain seq x y z
N MET A 1 5.28 -7.20 -4.94
CA MET A 1 4.88 -6.13 -4.00
C MET A 1 3.51 -5.62 -4.39
N LEU A 2 2.62 -5.57 -3.43
CA LEU A 2 1.24 -5.13 -3.63
C LEU A 2 1.02 -3.78 -2.96
N ILE A 3 0.35 -2.87 -3.65
CA ILE A 3 0.02 -1.54 -3.15
C ILE A 3 -1.51 -1.42 -3.06
N PHE A 4 -2.01 -1.10 -1.87
CA PHE A 4 -3.43 -0.87 -1.60
C PHE A 4 -3.65 0.60 -1.26
N ASN A 5 -4.73 1.18 -1.78
CA ASN A 5 -5.03 2.60 -1.54
C ASN A 5 -5.67 2.85 -0.16
N GLY A 6 -6.03 4.10 0.11
CA GLY A 6 -6.68 4.48 1.36
C GLY A 6 -8.03 3.82 1.60
N ALA A 7 -8.73 3.41 0.55
CA ALA A 7 -9.95 2.62 0.61
C ALA A 7 -9.69 1.12 0.79
N ARG A 8 -8.42 0.72 0.92
CA ARG A 8 -7.96 -0.66 1.11
C ARG A 8 -8.23 -1.55 -0.09
N VAL A 9 -8.16 -0.99 -1.28
CA VAL A 9 -8.34 -1.74 -2.54
C VAL A 9 -7.00 -1.81 -3.25
N LEU A 10 -6.70 -2.96 -3.85
CA LEU A 10 -5.46 -3.18 -4.61
C LEU A 10 -5.45 -2.26 -5.83
N VAL A 11 -4.43 -1.42 -5.93
CA VAL A 11 -4.28 -0.47 -7.04
C VAL A 11 -3.06 -0.72 -7.90
N ALA A 12 -2.08 -1.47 -7.41
CA ALA A 12 -0.89 -1.77 -8.17
C ALA A 12 -0.21 -3.05 -7.71
N ILE A 13 0.37 -3.76 -8.67
CA ILE A 13 1.25 -4.90 -8.44
C ILE A 13 2.61 -4.49 -9.00
N VAL A 14 3.62 -4.38 -8.13
CA VAL A 14 4.92 -3.86 -8.47
C VAL A 14 5.99 -4.93 -8.29
N ARG A 15 6.97 -4.91 -9.16
CA ARG A 15 8.00 -5.94 -9.27
C ARG A 15 8.90 -6.06 -8.06
N SER A 16 9.22 -4.95 -7.40
CA SER A 16 10.20 -4.95 -6.31
C SER A 16 9.95 -3.83 -5.30
N LEU A 17 10.60 -3.94 -4.14
CA LEU A 17 10.60 -2.89 -3.13
C LEU A 17 11.18 -1.59 -3.68
N HIS A 18 12.25 -1.67 -4.46
CA HIS A 18 12.89 -0.51 -5.05
C HIS A 18 11.95 0.23 -6.01
N CYS A 19 11.29 -0.49 -6.92
CA CYS A 19 10.31 0.10 -7.84
C CYS A 19 9.12 0.69 -7.09
N THR A 20 8.68 0.05 -6.02
CA THR A 20 7.61 0.56 -5.16
C THR A 20 7.99 1.89 -4.53
N ALA A 21 9.20 1.99 -3.99
CA ALA A 21 9.71 3.21 -3.38
C ALA A 21 9.79 4.35 -4.39
N GLU A 22 10.26 4.08 -5.60
CA GLU A 22 10.31 5.07 -6.67
C GLU A 22 8.92 5.54 -7.10
N LEU A 23 8.00 4.61 -7.28
CA LEU A 23 6.64 4.90 -7.73
C LEU A 23 5.86 5.73 -6.73
N THR A 24 6.00 5.44 -5.44
CA THR A 24 5.23 6.07 -4.36
C THR A 24 5.97 7.20 -3.68
N HIS A 25 7.23 7.41 -3.97
CA HIS A 25 8.12 8.39 -3.31
C HIS A 25 8.26 8.16 -1.81
N GLU A 26 8.12 6.89 -1.38
CA GLU A 26 8.25 6.50 0.01
C GLU A 26 9.62 5.85 0.28
N ASN A 27 10.03 5.88 1.54
CA ASN A 27 11.27 5.25 1.99
C ASN A 27 11.14 3.72 1.96
N LYS A 28 12.15 3.03 1.46
CA LYS A 28 12.17 1.55 1.39
C LYS A 28 11.96 0.90 2.76
N SER A 29 12.59 1.44 3.79
CA SER A 29 12.46 0.92 5.16
C SER A 29 11.03 1.08 5.68
N ALA A 30 10.37 2.20 5.38
CA ALA A 30 8.98 2.44 5.77
C ALA A 30 8.04 1.45 5.07
N ILE A 31 8.26 1.19 3.78
CA ILE A 31 7.47 0.22 3.02
C ILE A 31 7.69 -1.20 3.58
N HIS A 32 8.94 -1.57 3.82
CA HIS A 32 9.28 -2.86 4.41
C HIS A 32 8.60 -3.06 5.77
N ASN A 33 8.60 -2.04 6.61
CA ASN A 33 7.93 -2.09 7.91
C ASN A 33 6.42 -2.33 7.78
N CYS A 34 5.79 -1.78 6.74
CA CYS A 34 4.37 -2.07 6.45
C CYS A 34 4.16 -3.53 6.06
N CYS A 35 5.07 -4.10 5.28
CA CYS A 35 4.99 -5.50 4.86
C CYS A 35 5.18 -6.47 6.03
N THR A 36 6.03 -6.13 7.00
CA THR A 36 6.32 -6.98 8.15
C THR A 36 5.35 -6.80 9.32
N GLY A 37 4.52 -5.77 9.29
CA GLY A 37 3.55 -5.48 10.35
C GLY A 37 4.05 -4.53 11.43
N LYS A 38 5.26 -4.02 11.32
CA LYS A 38 5.79 -3.02 12.26
C LYS A 38 5.06 -1.69 12.13
N SER A 39 4.61 -1.36 10.94
CA SER A 39 3.82 -0.17 10.66
C SER A 39 2.52 -0.55 9.97
N VAL A 40 1.47 0.24 10.18
CA VAL A 40 0.16 0.00 9.55
C VAL A 40 0.17 0.48 8.10
N ARG A 41 0.75 1.64 7.86
CA ARG A 41 0.77 2.29 6.55
C ARG A 41 2.07 3.07 6.36
N SER A 42 2.33 3.48 5.12
CA SER A 42 3.37 4.46 4.81
C SER A 42 2.77 5.46 3.82
N GLY A 43 2.73 6.74 4.20
CA GLY A 43 2.08 7.77 3.39
C GLY A 43 0.59 7.46 3.19
N ALA A 44 0.15 7.47 1.94
CA ALA A 44 -1.25 7.29 1.56
C ALA A 44 -1.62 5.83 1.25
N TYR A 45 -0.70 4.89 1.44
CA TYR A 45 -0.88 3.51 0.96
C TYR A 45 -0.58 2.49 2.03
N TYR A 46 -1.18 1.29 1.83
CA TYR A 46 -0.79 0.07 2.52
C TYR A 46 0.05 -0.77 1.57
N TYR A 47 1.02 -1.50 2.11
CA TYR A 47 1.96 -2.32 1.34
C TYR A 47 1.98 -3.75 1.86
N ARG A 48 2.00 -4.71 0.94
CA ARG A 48 2.15 -6.14 1.27
C ARG A 48 3.07 -6.79 0.26
N GLN A 49 3.82 -7.79 0.70
CA GLN A 49 4.55 -8.65 -0.22
C GLN A 49 3.63 -9.71 -0.80
N LEU A 50 3.89 -10.10 -2.05
CA LEU A 50 3.15 -11.17 -2.67
C LEU A 50 3.48 -12.50 -1.99
N HIS A 51 2.46 -13.16 -1.44
CA HIS A 51 2.61 -14.48 -0.85
C HIS A 51 2.77 -15.53 -1.95
N PRO A 52 3.75 -16.46 -1.84
CA PRO A 52 4.03 -17.41 -2.91
C PRO A 52 2.87 -18.37 -3.21
N ASP A 53 1.98 -18.61 -2.25
CA ASP A 53 0.85 -19.52 -2.41
C ASP A 53 -0.43 -18.82 -2.91
N ILE A 54 -0.38 -17.51 -3.13
CA ILE A 54 -1.54 -16.73 -3.58
C ILE A 54 -1.33 -16.33 -5.03
N LEU A 55 -2.24 -16.79 -5.90
CA LEU A 55 -2.26 -16.41 -7.29
C LEU A 55 -3.13 -15.17 -7.46
N LEU A 56 -2.54 -14.11 -8.02
CA LEU A 56 -3.26 -12.88 -8.35
C LEU A 56 -3.51 -12.82 -9.85
N GLU A 57 -4.69 -12.31 -10.20
CA GLU A 57 -5.10 -12.11 -11.59
C GLU A 57 -5.28 -10.62 -11.88
N MET A 58 -5.36 -10.26 -13.14
CA MET A 58 -5.57 -8.87 -13.55
C MET A 58 -6.88 -8.30 -12.99
N ASP A 59 -7.90 -9.15 -12.83
CA ASP A 59 -9.20 -8.76 -12.29
C ASP A 59 -9.14 -8.40 -10.81
N ASP A 60 -8.08 -8.77 -10.10
CA ASP A 60 -7.87 -8.39 -8.70
C ASP A 60 -7.54 -6.91 -8.54
N LEU A 61 -7.01 -6.27 -9.58
CA LEU A 61 -6.80 -4.82 -9.58
C LEU A 61 -8.16 -4.12 -9.47
N ASP A 62 -8.24 -3.15 -8.55
CA ASP A 62 -9.45 -2.39 -8.22
C ASP A 62 -10.57 -3.21 -7.54
N ASN A 63 -10.35 -4.50 -7.30
CA ASN A 63 -11.35 -5.40 -6.69
C ASN A 63 -10.89 -6.05 -5.39
N LEU A 64 -9.67 -6.56 -5.34
CA LEU A 64 -9.16 -7.23 -4.15
C LEU A 64 -8.96 -6.23 -3.02
N THR A 65 -9.53 -6.52 -1.84
CA THR A 65 -9.35 -5.68 -0.66
C THR A 65 -8.17 -6.16 0.19
N LEU A 66 -7.60 -5.24 0.95
CA LEU A 66 -6.50 -5.54 1.86
C LEU A 66 -6.87 -6.60 2.89
N LYS A 67 -8.08 -6.52 3.43
CA LYS A 67 -8.58 -7.51 4.39
C LYS A 67 -8.69 -8.89 3.77
N GLU A 68 -9.24 -8.99 2.57
CA GLU A 68 -9.35 -10.25 1.85
C GLU A 68 -7.96 -10.87 1.62
N TYR A 69 -7.00 -10.04 1.21
CA TYR A 69 -5.63 -10.50 0.99
C TYR A 69 -4.99 -10.99 2.30
N ASP A 70 -5.12 -10.23 3.39
CA ASP A 70 -4.56 -10.60 4.69
C ASP A 70 -5.22 -11.89 5.22
N ASP A 71 -6.52 -12.05 5.01
CA ASP A 71 -7.24 -13.28 5.37
C ASP A 71 -6.72 -14.49 4.57
N LEU A 72 -6.45 -14.31 3.27
CA LEU A 72 -5.84 -15.35 2.44
C LEU A 72 -4.45 -15.74 2.93
N CYS A 73 -3.68 -14.79 3.42
CA CYS A 73 -2.35 -15.04 4.01
C CYS A 73 -2.43 -15.63 5.42
N GLY A 74 -3.59 -15.65 6.05
CA GLY A 74 -3.76 -16.10 7.42
C GLY A 74 -3.20 -15.13 8.46
N ILE A 75 -3.15 -13.85 8.14
CA ILE A 75 -2.54 -12.81 8.97
C ILE A 75 -3.63 -11.85 9.46
N LYS A 76 -3.56 -11.50 10.75
CA LYS A 76 -4.39 -10.42 11.31
C LYS A 76 -3.57 -9.15 11.38
N ARG A 77 -4.12 -8.05 10.84
CA ARG A 77 -3.45 -6.74 10.80
C ARG A 77 -4.39 -5.65 11.30
N LYS A 78 -3.80 -4.55 11.73
CA LYS A 78 -4.54 -3.34 12.08
C LYS A 78 -4.70 -2.46 10.84
N TYR A 79 -5.78 -1.69 10.80
CA TYR A 79 -6.08 -0.77 9.72
C TYR A 79 -6.46 0.59 10.29
N ILE A 80 -6.19 1.64 9.51
CA ILE A 80 -6.62 2.99 9.82
C ILE A 80 -7.97 3.23 9.16
N SER A 81 -8.87 4.00 9.78
CA SER A 81 -10.17 4.28 9.19
C SER A 81 -10.02 4.90 7.79
N THR A 82 -10.96 4.59 6.90
CA THR A 82 -10.95 5.09 5.53
C THR A 82 -10.93 6.63 5.48
N ARG A 83 -11.68 7.27 6.39
CA ARG A 83 -11.71 8.73 6.50
C ARG A 83 -10.33 9.30 6.85
N LYS A 84 -9.64 8.71 7.81
CA LYS A 84 -8.30 9.13 8.23
C LYS A 84 -7.28 8.92 7.11
N MET A 85 -7.37 7.82 6.37
CA MET A 85 -6.51 7.56 5.22
C MET A 85 -6.72 8.55 4.09
N ALA A 86 -7.95 8.97 3.83
CA ALA A 86 -8.25 9.98 2.82
C ALA A 86 -7.58 11.31 3.16
N HIS A 87 -7.61 11.72 4.43
CA HIS A 87 -6.93 12.92 4.89
C HIS A 87 -5.42 12.84 4.70
N ILE A 88 -4.82 11.71 5.05
CA ILE A 88 -3.38 11.46 4.86
C ILE A 88 -3.01 11.54 3.37
N ARG A 89 -3.84 10.98 2.49
CA ARG A 89 -3.63 11.00 1.04
C ARG A 89 -3.65 12.41 0.49
N GLN A 90 -4.55 13.27 0.97
CA GLN A 90 -4.60 14.68 0.57
C GLN A 90 -3.32 15.42 0.98
N ARG A 91 -2.82 15.19 2.17
CA ARG A 91 -1.55 15.78 2.63
C ARG A 91 -0.37 15.31 1.79
N ALA A 92 -0.32 14.02 1.46
CA ALA A 92 0.75 13.47 0.62
C ALA A 92 0.72 14.07 -0.80
N ALA A 93 -0.47 14.25 -1.39
CA ALA A 93 -0.64 14.86 -2.70
C ALA A 93 -0.20 16.33 -2.69
N ALA A 94 -0.55 17.10 -1.66
CA ALA A 94 -0.11 18.49 -1.51
C ALA A 94 1.41 18.58 -1.38
N LYS A 95 2.02 17.69 -0.62
CA LYS A 95 3.47 17.62 -0.45
C LYS A 95 4.19 17.35 -1.78
N ARG A 96 3.64 16.42 -2.59
CA ARG A 96 4.20 16.13 -3.93
C ARG A 96 4.12 17.31 -4.87
N LYS A 97 3.01 18.07 -4.86
CA LYS A 97 2.87 19.29 -5.68
C LYS A 97 3.93 20.31 -5.34
N LEU A 98 4.21 20.52 -4.06
CA LEU A 98 5.26 21.44 -3.62
C LEU A 98 6.64 20.99 -4.11
N ALA A 99 6.93 19.70 -4.06
CA ALA A 99 8.20 19.15 -4.52
C ALA A 99 8.37 19.29 -6.04
N VAL A 100 7.31 19.18 -6.82
CA VAL A 100 7.34 19.28 -8.29
C VAL A 100 7.50 20.74 -8.75
N ASN A 101 7.00 21.70 -7.99
CA ASN A 101 7.04 23.12 -8.34
C ASN A 101 8.38 23.81 -7.99
N ASP A 102 9.27 23.11 -7.35
CA ASP A 102 10.62 23.55 -7.09
C ASP A 102 11.53 23.25 -8.30
#